data_5c894cb2307e20d01a3e13de26245dc2
#
_entry.id   5c894cb2307e20d01a3e13de26245dc2
#
_cell.length_a   1.000
_cell.length_b   1.000
_cell.length_c   1.000
_cell.angle_alpha   90.00
_cell.angle_beta   90.00
_cell.angle_gamma   90.00
#
_symmetry.space_group_name_H-M   'P 1'
#
loop_
_entity.id
_entity.type
_entity.pdbx_description
1 polymer ?
#
loop_
_entity_poly.entity_id
_entity_poly.type
_entity_poly.pdbx_seq_one_letter_code
_entity_poly.pdbx_strand_id
1 'polypeptide(L)'
;VLRLLQGFGAGAEQAGGVVLLAEAAPQAQRGRYAALVFVGASAGTALGAVVWILVQLLPNEQVLGWGWRLVFFSSAFVTIAAYVLRRRLRDAPVFEQAKHEQEQERERTDSPIKSVFTVGRRPFLRTFALNIGGNTHSYIFQVFMGSYLIQNVGVDRRLVPQALLVGALFGCLSAFVTGVLTDRLGRRPVIIAVAAFLVVFP
;
A
#
# COMPACT_ATOMS: atom_id res chain seq x y z
N VAL A 1 -19.96 -5.78 3.97
CA VAL A 1 -19.32 -7.08 3.70
C VAL A 1 -18.28 -6.95 2.59
N LEU A 2 -18.61 -6.45 1.37
CA LEU A 2 -17.67 -6.33 0.23
C LEU A 2 -16.41 -5.52 0.56
N ARG A 3 -16.53 -4.43 1.32
CA ARG A 3 -15.38 -3.62 1.77
C ARG A 3 -14.43 -4.38 2.69
N LEU A 4 -14.96 -5.26 3.53
CA LEU A 4 -14.12 -6.12 4.38
C LEU A 4 -13.34 -7.14 3.56
N LEU A 5 -13.99 -7.77 2.58
CA LEU A 5 -13.33 -8.70 1.65
C LEU A 5 -12.25 -8.00 0.82
N GLN A 6 -12.55 -6.79 0.33
CA GLN A 6 -11.58 -5.95 -0.39
C GLN A 6 -10.37 -5.62 0.48
N GLY A 7 -10.61 -5.21 1.74
CA GLY A 7 -9.52 -4.89 2.68
C GLY A 7 -8.65 -6.10 3.00
N PHE A 8 -9.26 -7.28 3.17
CA PHE A 8 -8.53 -8.52 3.39
C PHE A 8 -7.65 -8.88 2.18
N GLY A 9 -8.20 -8.79 0.97
CA GLY A 9 -7.45 -9.05 -0.26
C GLY A 9 -6.28 -8.08 -0.45
N ALA A 10 -6.51 -6.78 -0.27
CA ALA A 10 -5.49 -5.75 -0.39
C ALA A 10 -4.37 -5.92 0.66
N GLY A 11 -4.73 -6.27 1.91
CA GLY A 11 -3.75 -6.53 2.96
C GLY A 11 -2.86 -7.74 2.67
N ALA A 12 -3.45 -8.82 2.19
CA ALA A 12 -2.73 -10.02 1.80
C ALA A 12 -1.77 -9.76 0.61
N GLU A 13 -2.23 -8.99 -0.39
CA GLU A 13 -1.42 -8.61 -1.55
C GLU A 13 -0.23 -7.74 -1.15
N GLN A 14 -0.44 -6.74 -0.30
CA GLN A 14 0.61 -5.84 0.15
C GLN A 14 1.66 -6.58 0.96
N ALA A 15 1.25 -7.44 1.89
CA ALA A 15 2.16 -8.25 2.69
C ALA A 15 2.97 -9.23 1.82
N GLY A 16 2.32 -9.92 0.90
CA GLY A 16 2.97 -10.84 -0.04
C GLY A 16 3.99 -10.14 -0.93
N GLY A 17 3.65 -8.94 -1.45
CA GLY A 17 4.57 -8.12 -2.25
C GLY A 17 5.82 -7.70 -1.49
N VAL A 18 5.67 -7.26 -0.22
CA VAL A 18 6.81 -6.87 0.63
C VAL A 18 7.74 -8.06 0.90
N VAL A 19 7.18 -9.21 1.25
CA VAL A 19 7.97 -10.43 1.50
C VAL A 19 8.72 -10.87 0.25
N LEU A 20 8.01 -11.00 -0.88
CA LEU A 20 8.60 -11.42 -2.15
C LEU A 20 9.78 -10.53 -2.58
N LEU A 21 9.59 -9.20 -2.54
CA LEU A 21 10.66 -8.27 -2.91
C LEU A 21 11.82 -8.26 -1.90
N ALA A 22 11.53 -8.44 -0.61
CA ALA A 22 12.58 -8.51 0.41
C ALA A 22 13.41 -9.80 0.32
N GLU A 23 12.80 -10.92 -0.07
CA GLU A 23 13.48 -12.20 -0.28
C GLU A 23 14.32 -12.21 -1.56
N ALA A 24 13.79 -11.66 -2.65
CA ALA A 24 14.52 -11.53 -3.93
C ALA A 24 15.68 -10.52 -3.86
N ALA A 25 15.71 -9.64 -2.85
CA ALA A 25 16.71 -8.57 -2.75
C ALA A 25 18.01 -9.01 -2.08
N PRO A 26 19.17 -8.49 -2.53
CA PRO A 26 20.42 -8.61 -1.78
C PRO A 26 20.26 -8.11 -0.34
N GLN A 27 20.93 -8.78 0.62
CA GLN A 27 20.78 -8.47 2.06
C GLN A 27 20.94 -6.98 2.39
N ALA A 28 21.88 -6.29 1.74
CA ALA A 28 22.17 -4.87 1.96
C ALA A 28 21.11 -3.92 1.37
N GLN A 29 20.14 -4.40 0.59
CA GLN A 29 19.17 -3.57 -0.13
C GLN A 29 17.71 -3.98 0.13
N ARG A 30 17.45 -4.84 1.09
CA ARG A 30 16.11 -5.36 1.40
C ARG A 30 15.10 -4.27 1.76
N GLY A 31 15.55 -3.19 2.42
CA GLY A 31 14.72 -2.04 2.74
C GLY A 31 14.23 -1.28 1.51
N ARG A 32 15.11 -1.03 0.55
CA ARG A 32 14.76 -0.35 -0.71
C ARG A 32 13.77 -1.18 -1.53
N TYR A 33 14.02 -2.48 -1.69
CA TYR A 33 13.14 -3.35 -2.45
C TYR A 33 11.76 -3.48 -1.80
N ALA A 34 11.71 -3.65 -0.47
CA ALA A 34 10.43 -3.66 0.26
C ALA A 34 9.68 -2.32 0.14
N ALA A 35 10.39 -1.19 0.13
CA ALA A 35 9.81 0.14 -0.05
C ALA A 35 9.15 0.34 -1.42
N LEU A 36 9.57 -0.38 -2.48
CA LEU A 36 8.95 -0.28 -3.81
C LEU A 36 7.45 -0.65 -3.79
N VAL A 37 7.01 -1.51 -2.89
CA VAL A 37 5.58 -1.84 -2.72
C VAL A 37 4.80 -0.59 -2.28
N PHE A 38 5.35 0.18 -1.35
CA PHE A 38 4.73 1.42 -0.85
C PHE A 38 4.83 2.56 -1.87
N VAL A 39 5.93 2.63 -2.63
CA VAL A 39 6.03 3.53 -3.79
C VAL A 39 4.93 3.20 -4.80
N GLY A 40 4.71 1.92 -5.11
CA GLY A 40 3.63 1.47 -5.99
C GLY A 40 2.24 1.84 -5.47
N ALA A 41 1.99 1.68 -4.17
CA ALA A 41 0.73 2.07 -3.53
C ALA A 41 0.50 3.58 -3.63
N SER A 42 1.52 4.40 -3.35
CA SER A 42 1.45 5.86 -3.47
C SER A 42 1.29 6.30 -4.93
N ALA A 43 1.97 5.66 -5.87
CA ALA A 43 1.80 5.91 -7.31
C ALA A 43 0.38 5.57 -7.77
N GLY A 44 -0.22 4.49 -7.26
CA GLY A 44 -1.63 4.15 -7.50
C GLY A 44 -2.58 5.23 -7.00
N THR A 45 -2.34 5.78 -5.82
CA THR A 45 -3.10 6.91 -5.27
C THR A 45 -2.97 8.15 -6.15
N ALA A 46 -1.75 8.46 -6.61
CA ALA A 46 -1.50 9.58 -7.52
C ALA A 46 -2.25 9.40 -8.85
N LEU A 47 -2.22 8.20 -9.42
CA LEU A 47 -2.94 7.88 -10.65
C LEU A 47 -4.47 8.06 -10.48
N GLY A 48 -5.01 7.55 -9.37
CA GLY A 48 -6.43 7.72 -9.03
C GLY A 48 -6.82 9.19 -8.87
N ALA A 49 -5.96 10.00 -8.24
CA ALA A 49 -6.16 11.44 -8.11
C ALA A 49 -6.16 12.15 -9.47
N VAL A 50 -5.23 11.80 -10.37
CA VAL A 50 -5.20 12.34 -11.74
C VAL A 50 -6.47 12.00 -12.50
N VAL A 51 -6.92 10.74 -12.48
CA VAL A 51 -8.17 10.32 -13.13
C VAL A 51 -9.35 11.11 -12.58
N TRP A 52 -9.40 11.33 -11.26
CA TRP A 52 -10.47 12.11 -10.63
C TRP A 52 -10.44 13.58 -11.03
N ILE A 53 -9.25 14.19 -11.11
CA ILE A 53 -9.06 15.57 -11.59
C ILE A 53 -9.60 15.69 -13.02
N LEU A 54 -9.27 14.75 -13.90
CA LEU A 54 -9.76 14.75 -15.28
C LEU A 54 -11.28 14.62 -15.36
N VAL A 55 -11.89 13.77 -14.56
CA VAL A 55 -13.35 13.61 -14.50
C VAL A 55 -14.02 14.89 -14.00
N GLN A 56 -13.41 15.63 -13.09
CA GLN A 56 -13.93 16.92 -12.60
C GLN A 56 -13.91 18.06 -13.65
N LEU A 57 -13.27 17.88 -14.80
CA LEU A 57 -13.37 18.81 -15.93
C LEU A 57 -14.72 18.71 -16.65
N LEU A 58 -15.47 17.62 -16.42
CA LEU A 58 -16.81 17.46 -16.95
C LEU A 58 -17.82 18.35 -16.17
N PRO A 59 -18.93 18.76 -16.81
CA PRO A 59 -20.04 19.41 -16.11
C PRO A 59 -20.56 18.58 -14.94
N ASN A 60 -20.95 19.21 -13.84
CA ASN A 60 -21.40 18.53 -12.62
C ASN A 60 -22.50 17.50 -12.87
N GLU A 61 -23.44 17.79 -13.78
CA GLU A 61 -24.49 16.85 -14.13
C GLU A 61 -23.97 15.55 -14.76
N GLN A 62 -22.94 15.65 -15.58
CA GLN A 62 -22.30 14.50 -16.20
C GLN A 62 -21.43 13.72 -15.19
N VAL A 63 -20.73 14.42 -14.28
CA VAL A 63 -19.97 13.78 -13.22
C VAL A 63 -20.88 12.96 -12.31
N LEU A 64 -22.03 13.53 -11.90
CA LEU A 64 -22.99 12.85 -11.03
C LEU A 64 -23.78 11.76 -11.75
N GLY A 65 -24.06 11.93 -13.04
CA GLY A 65 -24.79 10.96 -13.84
C GLY A 65 -23.99 9.69 -14.14
N TRP A 66 -22.85 9.83 -14.80
CA TRP A 66 -22.05 8.69 -15.30
C TRP A 66 -20.55 8.87 -15.10
N GLY A 67 -20.03 10.09 -14.99
CA GLY A 67 -18.60 10.38 -14.96
C GLY A 67 -17.86 9.67 -13.81
N TRP A 68 -18.48 9.56 -12.63
CA TRP A 68 -17.89 8.83 -11.51
C TRP A 68 -17.63 7.34 -11.82
N ARG A 69 -18.44 6.74 -12.73
CA ARG A 69 -18.23 5.34 -13.13
C ARG A 69 -16.96 5.15 -13.93
N LEU A 70 -16.48 6.16 -14.66
CA LEU A 70 -15.22 6.08 -15.41
C LEU A 70 -14.04 5.84 -14.50
N VAL A 71 -14.03 6.45 -13.31
CA VAL A 71 -12.98 6.24 -12.31
C VAL A 71 -12.92 4.77 -11.89
N PHE A 72 -14.09 4.13 -11.70
CA PHE A 72 -14.15 2.71 -11.36
C PHE A 72 -13.78 1.80 -12.54
N PHE A 73 -14.20 2.16 -13.76
CA PHE A 73 -13.83 1.39 -14.95
C PHE A 73 -12.32 1.48 -15.24
N SER A 74 -11.67 2.60 -14.94
CA SER A 74 -10.21 2.71 -15.09
C SER A 74 -9.48 1.68 -14.20
N SER A 75 -10.03 1.32 -13.05
CA SER A 75 -9.46 0.27 -12.18
C SER A 75 -9.49 -1.12 -12.82
N ALA A 76 -10.50 -1.42 -13.65
CA ALA A 76 -10.55 -2.68 -14.39
C ALA A 76 -9.38 -2.82 -15.36
N PHE A 77 -9.00 -1.73 -16.04
CA PHE A 77 -7.84 -1.70 -16.93
C PHE A 77 -6.54 -1.98 -16.15
N VAL A 78 -6.34 -1.34 -15.00
CA VAL A 78 -5.19 -1.58 -14.13
C VAL A 78 -5.17 -3.04 -13.63
N THR A 79 -6.33 -3.59 -13.28
CA THR A 79 -6.45 -4.98 -12.83
C THR A 79 -6.07 -5.97 -13.93
N ILE A 80 -6.52 -5.73 -15.16
CA ILE A 80 -6.16 -6.55 -16.33
C ILE A 80 -4.66 -6.47 -16.60
N ALA A 81 -4.10 -5.26 -16.58
CA ALA A 81 -2.66 -5.05 -16.77
C ALA A 81 -1.83 -5.78 -15.69
N ALA A 82 -2.24 -5.68 -14.42
CA ALA A 82 -1.62 -6.40 -13.31
C ALA A 82 -1.73 -7.92 -13.48
N TYR A 83 -2.87 -8.43 -13.92
CA TYR A 83 -3.08 -9.86 -14.18
C TYR A 83 -2.16 -10.38 -15.29
N VAL A 84 -2.06 -9.64 -16.41
CA VAL A 84 -1.17 -10.00 -17.54
C VAL A 84 0.29 -9.99 -17.09
N LEU A 85 0.70 -8.96 -16.34
CA LEU A 85 2.05 -8.84 -15.81
C LEU A 85 2.38 -10.01 -14.89
N ARG A 86 1.47 -10.36 -13.95
CA ARG A 86 1.66 -11.50 -13.05
C ARG A 86 1.77 -12.83 -13.79
N ARG A 87 1.00 -13.04 -14.85
CA ARG A 87 1.14 -14.25 -15.68
C ARG A 87 2.54 -14.36 -16.28
N ARG A 88 3.07 -13.27 -16.80
CA ARG A 88 4.42 -13.24 -17.39
C ARG A 88 5.53 -13.42 -16.34
N LEU A 89 5.35 -12.91 -15.14
CA LEU A 89 6.32 -13.04 -14.04
C LEU A 89 6.33 -14.45 -13.42
N ARG A 90 5.23 -15.21 -13.51
CA ARG A 90 5.18 -16.60 -13.02
C ARG A 90 6.13 -17.55 -13.76
N ASP A 91 6.51 -17.21 -14.97
CA ASP A 91 7.41 -17.99 -15.79
C ASP A 91 8.90 -17.61 -15.57
N ALA A 92 9.18 -16.68 -14.64
CA ALA A 92 10.55 -16.31 -14.31
C ALA A 92 11.23 -17.41 -13.45
N PRO A 93 12.49 -17.80 -13.75
CA PRO A 93 13.21 -18.87 -13.05
C PRO A 93 13.30 -18.67 -11.53
N VAL A 94 13.35 -17.41 -11.08
CA VAL A 94 13.38 -17.04 -9.66
C VAL A 94 12.09 -17.44 -8.93
N PHE A 95 10.96 -17.41 -9.61
CA PHE A 95 9.67 -17.79 -9.02
C PHE A 95 9.53 -19.30 -8.85
N GLU A 96 10.04 -20.07 -9.79
CA GLU A 96 10.06 -21.54 -9.72
C GLU A 96 10.94 -22.01 -8.56
N GLN A 97 12.12 -21.42 -8.38
CA GLN A 97 13.02 -21.76 -7.27
C GLN A 97 12.36 -21.42 -5.90
N ALA A 98 11.79 -20.22 -5.75
CA ALA A 98 11.08 -19.84 -4.52
C ALA A 98 9.87 -20.74 -4.23
N LYS A 99 9.19 -21.23 -5.25
CA LYS A 99 8.07 -22.17 -5.11
C LYS A 99 8.54 -23.54 -4.62
N HIS A 100 9.63 -24.07 -5.18
CA HIS A 100 10.20 -25.35 -4.75
C HIS A 100 10.73 -25.30 -3.31
N GLU A 101 11.37 -24.21 -2.91
CA GLU A 101 11.81 -23.99 -1.53
C GLU A 101 10.62 -23.90 -0.55
N GLN A 102 9.54 -23.21 -0.92
CA GLN A 102 8.31 -23.14 -0.13
C GLN A 102 7.56 -24.49 -0.04
N GLU A 103 7.57 -25.28 -1.09
CA GLU A 103 6.96 -26.61 -1.08
C GLU A 103 7.73 -27.56 -0.14
N GLN A 104 9.06 -27.53 -0.16
CA GLN A 104 9.89 -28.30 0.76
C GLN A 104 9.76 -27.86 2.22
N GLU A 105 9.60 -26.56 2.49
CA GLU A 105 9.31 -26.07 3.83
C GLU A 105 7.89 -26.43 4.31
N ARG A 106 6.90 -26.46 3.44
CA ARG A 106 5.54 -26.90 3.76
C ARG A 106 5.46 -28.37 4.18
N GLU A 107 6.25 -29.23 3.59
CA GLU A 107 6.33 -30.64 4.00
C GLU A 107 6.95 -30.84 5.38
N ARG A 108 7.73 -29.87 5.86
CA ARG A 108 8.42 -29.92 7.15
C ARG A 108 7.69 -29.25 8.32
N THR A 109 6.63 -28.48 8.06
CA THR A 109 6.02 -27.65 9.09
C THR A 109 4.54 -27.96 9.27
N ASP A 110 4.10 -28.13 10.52
CA ASP A 110 2.69 -28.07 10.93
C ASP A 110 2.04 -26.81 10.36
N SER A 111 0.73 -26.86 10.08
CA SER A 111 -0.03 -25.78 9.46
C SER A 111 0.53 -24.38 9.78
N PRO A 112 0.89 -23.54 8.76
CA PRO A 112 1.49 -22.22 8.97
C PRO A 112 0.66 -21.32 9.88
N ILE A 113 -0.67 -21.47 9.84
CA ILE A 113 -1.60 -20.72 10.68
C ILE A 113 -1.43 -21.12 12.15
N LYS A 114 -1.27 -22.41 12.45
CA LYS A 114 -1.07 -22.91 13.81
C LYS A 114 0.25 -22.38 14.40
N SER A 115 1.33 -22.35 13.61
CA SER A 115 2.63 -21.85 14.04
C SER A 115 2.62 -20.36 14.39
N VAL A 116 1.87 -19.53 13.66
CA VAL A 116 1.69 -18.10 13.97
C VAL A 116 1.04 -17.89 15.33
N PHE A 117 0.00 -18.67 15.67
CA PHE A 117 -0.73 -18.52 16.94
C PHE A 117 -0.04 -19.18 18.13
N THR A 118 0.85 -20.14 17.91
CA THR A 118 1.60 -20.82 18.97
C THR A 118 2.95 -20.15 19.25
N VAL A 119 3.88 -20.24 18.31
CA VAL A 119 5.26 -19.75 18.48
C VAL A 119 5.38 -18.27 18.12
N GLY A 120 4.66 -17.82 17.10
CA GLY A 120 4.72 -16.45 16.54
C GLY A 120 3.77 -15.42 17.18
N ARG A 121 3.08 -15.73 18.28
CA ARG A 121 2.04 -14.86 18.86
C ARG A 121 2.53 -13.44 19.20
N ARG A 122 3.69 -13.33 19.86
CA ARG A 122 4.24 -12.01 20.25
C ARG A 122 4.67 -11.15 19.04
N PRO A 123 5.46 -11.64 18.07
CA PRO A 123 5.74 -10.92 16.84
C PRO A 123 4.47 -10.55 16.07
N PHE A 124 3.52 -11.48 15.95
CA PHE A 124 2.24 -11.25 15.29
C PHE A 124 1.47 -10.08 15.91
N LEU A 125 1.26 -10.06 17.22
CA LEU A 125 0.54 -8.99 17.90
C LEU A 125 1.24 -7.64 17.78
N ARG A 126 2.58 -7.61 17.83
CA ARG A 126 3.35 -6.36 17.62
C ARG A 126 3.17 -5.81 16.21
N THR A 127 3.31 -6.67 15.20
CA THR A 127 3.13 -6.27 13.79
C THR A 127 1.68 -5.84 13.53
N PHE A 128 0.71 -6.55 14.10
CA PHE A 128 -0.71 -6.23 14.00
C PHE A 128 -1.02 -4.85 14.59
N ALA A 129 -0.52 -4.56 15.81
CA ALA A 129 -0.71 -3.26 16.46
C ALA A 129 -0.07 -2.11 15.66
N LEU A 130 1.15 -2.30 15.13
CA LEU A 130 1.83 -1.32 14.29
C LEU A 130 1.04 -1.05 12.99
N ASN A 131 0.51 -2.09 12.37
CA ASN A 131 -0.28 -1.93 11.14
C ASN A 131 -1.62 -1.23 11.40
N ILE A 132 -2.32 -1.55 12.48
CA ILE A 132 -3.55 -0.84 12.85
C ILE A 132 -3.26 0.64 13.07
N GLY A 133 -2.25 0.98 13.88
CA GLY A 133 -1.88 2.38 14.14
C GLY A 133 -1.55 3.15 12.86
N GLY A 134 -0.68 2.61 12.02
CA GLY A 134 -0.28 3.24 10.77
C GLY A 134 -1.41 3.41 9.76
N ASN A 135 -2.23 2.37 9.57
CA ASN A 135 -3.37 2.45 8.65
C ASN A 135 -4.46 3.40 9.17
N THR A 136 -4.76 3.39 10.47
CA THR A 136 -5.75 4.30 11.08
C THR A 136 -5.35 5.75 10.83
N HIS A 137 -4.08 6.10 11.09
CA HIS A 137 -3.54 7.43 10.83
C HIS A 137 -3.71 7.81 9.35
N SER A 138 -3.29 6.95 8.43
CA SER A 138 -3.42 7.20 6.99
C SER A 138 -4.86 7.42 6.54
N TYR A 139 -5.82 6.64 7.04
CA TYR A 139 -7.23 6.79 6.69
C TYR A 139 -7.86 8.05 7.28
N ILE A 140 -7.47 8.47 8.48
CA ILE A 140 -7.92 9.74 9.06
C ILE A 140 -7.51 10.89 8.15
N PHE A 141 -6.25 10.95 7.71
CA PHE A 141 -5.78 12.04 6.87
C PHE A 141 -6.30 11.98 5.43
N GLN A 142 -6.36 10.81 4.81
CA GLN A 142 -6.77 10.71 3.41
C GLN A 142 -8.28 10.79 3.20
N VAL A 143 -9.07 10.27 4.13
CA VAL A 143 -10.53 10.15 3.94
C VAL A 143 -11.28 11.14 4.81
N PHE A 144 -11.05 11.11 6.13
CA PHE A 144 -11.79 11.95 7.06
C PHE A 144 -11.44 13.43 6.87
N MET A 145 -10.15 13.77 6.78
CA MET A 145 -9.72 15.17 6.63
C MET A 145 -10.27 15.78 5.34
N GLY A 146 -10.26 15.05 4.23
CA GLY A 146 -10.85 15.51 2.97
C GLY A 146 -12.35 15.84 3.10
N SER A 147 -13.11 14.98 3.76
CA SER A 147 -14.54 15.20 4.02
C SER A 147 -14.76 16.36 4.98
N TYR A 148 -13.96 16.47 6.03
CA TYR A 148 -14.03 17.55 7.02
C TYR A 148 -13.77 18.91 6.39
N LEU A 149 -12.74 19.04 5.57
CA LEU A 149 -12.39 20.28 4.87
C LEU A 149 -13.52 20.77 3.94
N ILE A 150 -14.18 19.84 3.24
CA ILE A 150 -15.29 20.17 2.36
C ILE A 150 -16.53 20.59 3.16
N GLN A 151 -16.90 19.82 4.20
CA GLN A 151 -18.18 19.97 4.89
C GLN A 151 -18.16 21.07 5.96
N ASN A 152 -17.04 21.22 6.69
CA ASN A 152 -16.95 22.11 7.85
C ASN A 152 -16.16 23.39 7.56
N VAL A 153 -15.15 23.33 6.70
CA VAL A 153 -14.29 24.49 6.38
C VAL A 153 -14.75 25.17 5.08
N GLY A 154 -15.53 24.48 4.24
CA GLY A 154 -16.04 25.02 2.98
C GLY A 154 -15.00 25.05 1.85
N VAL A 155 -13.97 24.24 1.93
CA VAL A 155 -12.94 24.12 0.89
C VAL A 155 -13.56 23.59 -0.40
N ASP A 156 -13.18 24.16 -1.54
CA ASP A 156 -13.64 23.67 -2.86
C ASP A 156 -13.28 22.19 -3.05
N ARG A 157 -14.29 21.40 -3.40
CA ARG A 157 -14.16 19.95 -3.68
C ARG A 157 -13.08 19.65 -4.71
N ARG A 158 -12.78 20.59 -5.62
CA ARG A 158 -11.76 20.45 -6.65
C ARG A 158 -10.33 20.40 -6.10
N LEU A 159 -10.10 20.98 -4.94
CA LEU A 159 -8.78 21.04 -4.32
C LEU A 159 -8.39 19.73 -3.64
N VAL A 160 -9.36 18.90 -3.22
CA VAL A 160 -9.08 17.66 -2.50
C VAL A 160 -8.28 16.64 -3.35
N PRO A 161 -8.65 16.33 -4.62
CA PRO A 161 -7.84 15.43 -5.44
C PRO A 161 -6.45 16.01 -5.76
N GLN A 162 -6.32 17.33 -5.88
CA GLN A 162 -5.03 17.98 -6.09
C GLN A 162 -4.13 17.83 -4.86
N ALA A 163 -4.66 18.02 -3.66
CA ALA A 163 -3.93 17.78 -2.42
C ALA A 163 -3.52 16.31 -2.27
N LEU A 164 -4.42 15.37 -2.62
CA LEU A 164 -4.11 13.93 -2.63
C LEU A 164 -3.00 13.60 -3.63
N LEU A 165 -3.00 14.20 -4.81
CA LEU A 165 -1.95 14.02 -5.81
C LEU A 165 -0.59 14.47 -5.28
N VAL A 166 -0.53 15.68 -4.73
CA VAL A 166 0.70 16.23 -4.14
C VAL A 166 1.17 15.33 -2.98
N GLY A 167 0.27 14.96 -2.07
CA GLY A 167 0.57 14.06 -0.96
C GLY A 167 1.08 12.70 -1.42
N ALA A 168 0.50 12.13 -2.48
CA ALA A 168 0.93 10.86 -3.03
C ALA A 168 2.32 10.94 -3.69
N LEU A 169 2.66 12.04 -4.36
CA LEU A 169 4.00 12.26 -4.91
C LEU A 169 5.05 12.36 -3.79
N PHE A 170 4.77 13.12 -2.73
CA PHE A 170 5.60 13.12 -1.53
C PHE A 170 5.67 11.75 -0.86
N GLY A 171 4.56 10.99 -0.88
CA GLY A 171 4.49 9.61 -0.40
C GLY A 171 5.45 8.68 -1.15
N CYS A 172 5.51 8.77 -2.47
CA CYS A 172 6.47 8.01 -3.29
C CYS A 172 7.92 8.34 -2.90
N LEU A 173 8.24 9.62 -2.78
CA LEU A 173 9.58 10.08 -2.41
C LEU A 173 9.96 9.62 -1.00
N SER A 174 9.08 9.83 -0.02
CA SER A 174 9.32 9.47 1.37
C SER A 174 9.46 7.96 1.57
N ALA A 175 8.65 7.14 0.88
CA ALA A 175 8.76 5.70 0.92
C ALA A 175 10.14 5.23 0.41
N PHE A 176 10.59 5.75 -0.72
CA PHE A 176 11.90 5.42 -1.27
C PHE A 176 13.05 5.86 -0.34
N VAL A 177 13.01 7.10 0.15
CA VAL A 177 14.02 7.64 1.09
C VAL A 177 14.06 6.81 2.37
N THR A 178 12.89 6.48 2.94
CA THR A 178 12.79 5.65 4.15
C THR A 178 13.37 4.25 3.92
N GLY A 179 13.13 3.65 2.73
CA GLY A 179 13.75 2.39 2.35
C GLY A 179 15.26 2.45 2.34
N VAL A 180 15.83 3.51 1.75
CA VAL A 180 17.30 3.75 1.74
C VAL A 180 17.85 3.99 3.14
N LEU A 181 17.15 4.79 3.96
CA LEU A 181 17.56 5.03 5.35
C LEU A 181 17.54 3.75 6.19
N THR A 182 16.54 2.90 5.98
CA THR A 182 16.43 1.62 6.69
C THR A 182 17.58 0.67 6.37
N ASP A 183 18.09 0.69 5.13
CA ASP A 183 19.26 -0.09 4.73
C ASP A 183 20.56 0.45 5.32
N ARG A 184 20.67 1.78 5.52
CA ARG A 184 21.89 2.43 6.02
C ARG A 184 21.96 2.50 7.55
N LEU A 185 20.87 2.91 8.19
CA LEU A 185 20.80 3.19 9.63
C LEU A 185 20.23 2.02 10.43
N GLY A 186 19.63 1.04 9.74
CA GLY A 186 18.88 -0.04 10.36
C GLY A 186 17.40 0.31 10.60
N ARG A 187 16.61 -0.73 10.84
CA ARG A 187 15.14 -0.60 10.93
C ARG A 187 14.66 0.11 12.19
N ARG A 188 15.29 -0.19 13.35
CA ARG A 188 14.84 0.33 14.65
C ARG A 188 14.93 1.86 14.77
N PRO A 189 16.06 2.52 14.49
CA PRO A 189 16.16 3.97 14.64
C PRO A 189 15.23 4.72 13.67
N VAL A 190 15.05 4.22 12.45
CA VAL A 190 14.15 4.83 11.46
C VAL A 190 12.70 4.76 11.94
N ILE A 191 12.24 3.61 12.43
CA ILE A 191 10.86 3.46 12.96
C ILE A 191 10.63 4.39 14.15
N ILE A 192 11.60 4.47 15.08
CA ILE A 192 11.50 5.35 16.26
C ILE A 192 11.44 6.82 15.82
N ALA A 193 12.30 7.23 14.88
CA ALA A 193 12.32 8.60 14.38
C ALA A 193 11.00 8.98 13.69
N VAL A 194 10.45 8.11 12.85
CA VAL A 194 9.15 8.34 12.19
C VAL A 194 8.02 8.37 13.21
N ALA A 195 8.00 7.46 14.19
CA ALA A 195 6.99 7.45 15.23
C ALA A 195 7.06 8.73 16.10
N ALA A 196 8.25 9.17 16.48
CA ALA A 196 8.44 10.43 17.22
C ALA A 196 7.97 11.64 16.40
N PHE A 197 8.29 11.67 15.10
CA PHE A 197 7.83 12.73 14.20
C PHE A 197 6.29 12.79 14.15
N LEU A 198 5.61 11.67 14.02
CA LEU A 198 4.13 11.60 13.98
C LEU A 198 3.46 11.99 15.31
N VAL A 199 4.15 11.89 16.44
CA VAL A 199 3.65 12.35 17.74
C VAL A 199 3.75 13.87 17.86
N VAL A 200 4.81 14.48 17.31
CA VAL A 200 5.06 15.93 17.38
C VAL A 200 4.28 16.70 16.31
N PHE A 201 4.12 16.08 15.13
CA PHE A 201 3.41 16.66 13.97
C PHE A 201 2.30 15.70 13.54
N PRO A 202 1.19 15.68 14.27
CA PRO A 202 0.04 14.82 13.98
C PRO A 202 -0.68 15.22 12.69
#